data_da686d76a30a6f227d628a8f6bd0a672
#
_entry.id   da686d76a30a6f227d628a8f6bd0a672
#
_cell.length_a   1.000
_cell.length_b   1.000
_cell.length_c   1.000
_cell.angle_alpha   90.00
_cell.angle_beta   90.00
_cell.angle_gamma   90.00
#
_symmetry.space_group_name_H-M   'P 1'
#
loop_
_entity.id
_entity.type
_entity.pdbx_description
1 polymer ?
#
loop_
_entity_poly.entity_id
_entity_poly.type
_entity_poly.pdbx_seq_one_letter_code
_entity_poly.pdbx_strand_id
1 'polypeptide(L)'
;MIMGRMISNRLGRLAAGVVAASATLGGAASAAPAADTNGRHCFTVNDWHGWSSPSPDVLYLAVNFRDVYKATLAQPVEGLNLVDTVVISDETGLRSVCNAVDLHLIMTHRGGGSRRGLIVRSLTKLTPEEIAAIPKKYRPSY
;
A
#
# COMPACT_ATOMS: atom_id res chain seq x y z
N MET A 1 15.75 50.31 -47.80
CA MET A 1 14.60 50.73 -48.67
C MET A 1 13.38 50.28 -47.86
N ILE A 2 12.81 51.22 -47.21
CA ILE A 2 11.57 51.93 -47.57
C ILE A 2 10.38 51.19 -46.98
N MET A 3 9.87 51.74 -45.91
CA MET A 3 8.56 52.40 -45.76
C MET A 3 7.42 51.36 -45.67
N GLY A 4 6.51 51.49 -44.82
CA GLY A 4 6.00 52.56 -43.98
C GLY A 4 4.57 52.31 -43.63
N ARG A 5 4.15 53.02 -42.61
CA ARG A 5 2.81 53.54 -42.37
C ARG A 5 1.79 52.62 -41.75
N MET A 6 1.40 52.96 -40.63
CA MET A 6 0.55 54.00 -40.02
C MET A 6 -0.85 53.50 -39.69
N ILE A 7 -1.12 53.58 -38.38
CA ILE A 7 -2.24 54.26 -37.71
C ILE A 7 -3.66 53.78 -38.05
N SER A 8 -4.35 53.27 -37.03
CA SER A 8 -5.64 53.86 -36.68
C SER A 8 -6.07 53.54 -35.26
N ASN A 9 -6.11 54.58 -34.51
CA ASN A 9 -6.80 54.79 -33.26
C ASN A 9 -8.29 54.52 -33.41
N ARG A 10 -8.90 53.74 -32.51
CA ARG A 10 -10.27 54.02 -32.08
C ARG A 10 -10.44 53.75 -30.60
N LEU A 11 -10.66 54.84 -29.90
CA LEU A 11 -11.25 54.93 -28.58
C LEU A 11 -12.60 54.21 -28.56
N GLY A 12 -12.88 53.47 -27.47
CA GLY A 12 -14.24 53.01 -27.27
C GLY A 12 -14.44 52.25 -25.97
N ARG A 13 -14.78 52.99 -24.95
CA ARG A 13 -15.66 52.60 -23.84
C ARG A 13 -15.17 51.64 -22.74
N LEU A 14 -14.93 52.31 -21.61
CA LEU A 14 -15.00 51.82 -20.25
C LEU A 14 -16.26 50.97 -20.02
N ALA A 15 -16.07 49.72 -19.63
CA ALA A 15 -17.06 48.95 -18.87
C ALA A 15 -16.33 48.34 -17.67
N ALA A 16 -16.65 48.88 -16.51
CA ALA A 16 -16.22 48.37 -15.24
C ALA A 16 -16.90 47.02 -15.00
N GLY A 17 -16.17 45.93 -15.20
CA GLY A 17 -16.56 44.58 -14.81
C GLY A 17 -15.86 44.24 -13.51
N VAL A 18 -16.63 44.21 -12.44
CA VAL A 18 -16.19 43.67 -11.15
C VAL A 18 -16.02 42.18 -11.34
N VAL A 19 -14.77 41.73 -11.46
CA VAL A 19 -14.45 40.30 -11.43
C VAL A 19 -14.35 39.90 -9.96
N ALA A 20 -15.42 39.29 -9.46
CA ALA A 20 -15.38 38.61 -8.20
C ALA A 20 -14.44 37.36 -8.33
N ALA A 21 -13.26 37.46 -7.75
CA ALA A 21 -12.34 36.36 -7.64
C ALA A 21 -12.89 35.35 -6.61
N SER A 22 -13.58 34.33 -7.11
CA SER A 22 -13.96 33.18 -6.30
C SER A 22 -12.69 32.34 -6.07
N ALA A 23 -12.05 32.52 -4.93
CA ALA A 23 -11.00 31.63 -4.46
C ALA A 23 -11.63 30.27 -4.09
N THR A 24 -11.58 29.32 -5.01
CA THR A 24 -11.85 27.91 -4.71
C THR A 24 -10.67 27.38 -3.88
N LEU A 25 -10.83 27.36 -2.58
CA LEU A 25 -9.99 26.56 -1.68
C LEU A 25 -10.19 25.08 -2.05
N GLY A 26 -9.31 24.59 -2.91
CA GLY A 26 -9.19 23.15 -3.18
C GLY A 26 -8.71 22.47 -1.90
N GLY A 27 -9.67 22.02 -1.09
CA GLY A 27 -9.36 21.15 0.04
C GLY A 27 -8.79 19.85 -0.52
N ALA A 28 -7.51 19.60 -0.29
CA ALA A 28 -6.92 18.29 -0.45
C ALA A 28 -7.66 17.38 0.53
N ALA A 29 -8.61 16.61 0.02
CA ALA A 29 -9.23 15.53 0.76
C ALA A 29 -8.13 14.51 1.05
N SER A 30 -7.57 14.58 2.26
CA SER A 30 -6.75 13.52 2.82
C SER A 30 -7.64 12.28 2.83
N ALA A 31 -7.42 11.37 1.91
CA ALA A 31 -8.07 10.07 1.92
C ALA A 31 -7.67 9.39 3.23
N ALA A 32 -8.54 9.42 4.22
CA ALA A 32 -8.41 8.59 5.38
C ALA A 32 -8.29 7.14 4.89
N PRO A 33 -7.36 6.33 5.47
CA PRO A 33 -7.30 4.92 5.12
C PRO A 33 -8.69 4.34 5.35
N ALA A 34 -9.24 3.71 4.30
CA ALA A 34 -10.53 3.06 4.36
C ALA A 34 -10.50 2.09 5.55
N ALA A 35 -11.30 2.37 6.56
CA ALA A 35 -11.53 1.43 7.65
C ALA A 35 -12.14 0.18 7.01
N ASP A 36 -11.52 -0.98 7.26
CA ASP A 36 -11.99 -2.28 6.80
C ASP A 36 -13.43 -2.52 7.28
N THR A 37 -14.38 -2.21 6.41
CA THR A 37 -15.81 -2.53 6.61
C THR A 37 -16.12 -3.96 6.20
N ASN A 38 -15.12 -4.73 5.77
CA ASN A 38 -15.28 -6.13 5.44
C ASN A 38 -15.13 -6.99 6.69
N GLY A 39 -16.16 -7.80 6.93
CA GLY A 39 -16.23 -8.74 8.04
C GLY A 39 -14.91 -9.52 8.20
N ARG A 40 -14.61 -9.90 9.42
CA ARG A 40 -13.36 -10.57 9.81
C ARG A 40 -13.02 -11.69 8.84
N HIS A 41 -12.06 -11.46 7.97
CA HIS A 41 -11.52 -12.47 7.07
C HIS A 41 -10.40 -13.21 7.80
N CYS A 42 -10.74 -14.27 8.48
CA CYS A 42 -9.77 -15.13 9.15
C CYS A 42 -9.22 -16.17 8.17
N PHE A 43 -7.98 -16.55 8.36
CA PHE A 43 -7.38 -17.72 7.72
C PHE A 43 -6.67 -18.58 8.76
N THR A 44 -6.42 -19.83 8.44
CA THR A 44 -5.63 -20.71 9.31
C THR A 44 -4.17 -20.69 8.88
N VAL A 45 -3.27 -20.95 9.81
CA VAL A 45 -1.82 -21.02 9.52
C VAL A 45 -1.51 -22.04 8.42
N ASN A 46 -2.31 -23.11 8.34
CA ASN A 46 -2.14 -24.16 7.33
C ASN A 46 -2.54 -23.70 5.91
N ASP A 47 -3.34 -22.64 5.80
CA ASP A 47 -3.78 -22.10 4.51
C ASP A 47 -2.75 -21.14 3.89
N TRP A 48 -1.68 -20.83 4.63
CA TRP A 48 -0.60 -19.99 4.15
C TRP A 48 0.39 -20.79 3.30
N HIS A 49 0.68 -20.28 2.09
CA HIS A 49 1.50 -20.98 1.11
C HIS A 49 2.80 -20.28 0.76
N GLY A 50 2.83 -18.97 0.83
CA GLY A 50 4.03 -18.23 0.46
C GLY A 50 3.94 -16.75 0.78
N TRP A 51 5.02 -16.06 0.52
CA TRP A 51 5.14 -14.64 0.81
C TRP A 51 6.05 -13.92 -0.20
N SER A 52 5.94 -12.61 -0.22
CA SER A 52 6.87 -11.71 -0.93
C SER A 52 6.95 -10.37 -0.21
N SER A 53 8.03 -9.64 -0.44
CA SER A 53 8.23 -8.32 0.17
C SER A 53 8.59 -7.30 -0.91
N PRO A 54 7.74 -6.31 -1.20
CA PRO A 54 8.05 -5.23 -2.12
C PRO A 54 8.89 -4.12 -1.47
N SER A 55 8.85 -4.00 -0.13
CA SER A 55 9.54 -2.97 0.65
C SER A 55 9.91 -3.51 2.04
N PRO A 56 10.81 -2.82 2.77
CA PRO A 56 11.26 -3.26 4.09
C PRO A 56 10.16 -3.39 5.16
N ASP A 57 9.00 -2.83 4.91
CA ASP A 57 7.89 -2.74 5.86
C ASP A 57 6.61 -3.42 5.39
N VAL A 58 6.60 -4.00 4.19
CA VAL A 58 5.41 -4.65 3.61
C VAL A 58 5.69 -6.09 3.21
N LEU A 59 4.78 -6.96 3.61
CA LEU A 59 4.73 -8.36 3.18
C LEU A 59 3.39 -8.65 2.51
N TYR A 60 3.44 -9.37 1.40
CA TYR A 60 2.28 -10.02 0.80
C TYR A 60 2.29 -11.49 1.17
N LEU A 61 1.19 -11.98 1.71
CA LEU A 61 1.01 -13.35 2.16
C LEU A 61 0.00 -14.05 1.24
N ALA A 62 0.39 -15.13 0.59
CA ALA A 62 -0.50 -15.97 -0.21
C ALA A 62 -1.25 -16.95 0.69
N VAL A 63 -2.57 -16.93 0.62
CA VAL A 63 -3.46 -17.75 1.45
C VAL A 63 -4.51 -18.41 0.54
N ASN A 64 -4.85 -19.66 0.81
CA ASN A 64 -5.92 -20.39 0.12
C ASN A 64 -5.83 -20.38 -1.43
N PHE A 65 -4.66 -20.33 -2.02
CA PHE A 65 -4.40 -20.30 -3.48
C PHE A 65 -5.05 -19.15 -4.25
N ARG A 66 -5.81 -18.26 -3.61
CA ARG A 66 -6.51 -17.14 -4.24
C ARG A 66 -6.37 -15.84 -3.50
N ASP A 67 -6.27 -15.93 -2.20
CA ASP A 67 -6.30 -14.76 -1.33
C ASP A 67 -4.88 -14.24 -1.09
N VAL A 68 -4.74 -12.94 -1.14
CA VAL A 68 -3.50 -12.27 -0.73
C VAL A 68 -3.82 -11.30 0.39
N TYR A 69 -3.04 -11.39 1.46
CA TYR A 69 -3.10 -10.45 2.56
C TYR A 69 -1.87 -9.55 2.52
N LYS A 70 -2.08 -8.26 2.72
CA LYS A 70 -1.03 -7.28 2.93
C LYS A 70 -0.80 -7.12 4.42
N ALA A 71 0.37 -7.49 4.89
CA ALA A 71 0.84 -7.23 6.25
C ALA A 71 1.80 -6.04 6.23
N THR A 72 1.53 -5.01 7.03
CA THR A 72 2.44 -3.88 7.22
C THR A 72 3.13 -4.02 8.56
N LEU A 73 4.45 -3.95 8.57
CA LEU A 73 5.26 -4.08 9.78
C LEU A 73 5.23 -2.77 10.59
N ALA A 74 5.39 -2.90 11.90
CA ALA A 74 5.50 -1.76 12.81
C ALA A 74 6.81 -0.98 12.61
N GLN A 75 7.86 -1.68 12.16
CA GLN A 75 9.16 -1.13 11.85
C GLN A 75 9.69 -1.73 10.55
N PRO A 76 10.38 -0.94 9.71
CA PRO A 76 11.02 -1.48 8.54
C PRO A 76 12.14 -2.43 8.91
N VAL A 77 12.31 -3.49 8.13
CA VAL A 77 13.35 -4.49 8.29
C VAL A 77 14.20 -4.49 7.03
N GLU A 78 15.41 -3.97 7.14
CA GLU A 78 16.33 -3.96 6.03
C GLU A 78 16.65 -5.40 5.57
N GLY A 79 16.69 -5.58 4.27
CA GLY A 79 16.97 -6.88 3.68
C GLY A 79 15.83 -7.87 3.79
N LEU A 80 14.61 -7.45 4.13
CA LEU A 80 13.45 -8.33 4.21
C LEU A 80 13.21 -9.10 2.90
N ASN A 81 13.47 -8.48 1.75
CA ASN A 81 13.40 -9.10 0.44
C ASN A 81 14.53 -10.11 0.15
N LEU A 82 15.56 -10.14 0.99
CA LEU A 82 16.71 -11.07 0.91
C LEU A 82 16.63 -12.19 1.95
N VAL A 83 15.58 -12.19 2.77
CA VAL A 83 15.33 -13.23 3.76
C VAL A 83 14.88 -14.50 3.06
N ASP A 84 15.46 -15.62 3.43
CA ASP A 84 15.14 -16.90 2.80
C ASP A 84 13.83 -17.48 3.28
N THR A 85 13.49 -17.23 4.53
CA THR A 85 12.33 -17.86 5.14
C THR A 85 11.65 -16.91 6.12
N VAL A 86 10.36 -16.73 5.91
CA VAL A 86 9.42 -16.18 6.90
C VAL A 86 8.47 -17.30 7.26
N VAL A 87 8.22 -17.49 8.54
CA VAL A 87 7.26 -18.49 9.04
C VAL A 87 6.25 -17.81 9.96
N ILE A 88 5.03 -18.33 9.99
CA ILE A 88 4.07 -17.95 11.02
C ILE A 88 4.36 -18.80 12.24
N SER A 89 4.62 -18.15 13.38
CA SER A 89 4.84 -18.86 14.64
C SER A 89 3.51 -19.29 15.24
N ASP A 90 3.44 -20.55 15.66
CA ASP A 90 2.30 -21.15 16.35
C ASP A 90 2.48 -21.16 17.88
N GLU A 91 3.38 -20.32 18.41
CA GLU A 91 3.71 -20.31 19.83
C GLU A 91 2.51 -20.00 20.74
N THR A 92 1.49 -19.34 20.21
CA THR A 92 0.26 -19.01 20.95
C THR A 92 -0.80 -20.11 20.88
N GLY A 93 -0.60 -21.16 20.09
CA GLY A 93 -1.60 -22.19 19.82
C GLY A 93 -2.82 -21.70 19.03
N LEU A 94 -2.81 -20.44 18.60
CA LEU A 94 -3.85 -19.85 17.77
C LEU A 94 -3.61 -20.25 16.31
N ARG A 95 -4.40 -21.18 15.83
CA ARG A 95 -4.31 -21.60 14.43
C ARG A 95 -5.01 -20.66 13.46
N SER A 96 -5.76 -19.69 13.97
CA SER A 96 -6.55 -18.76 13.17
C SER A 96 -6.00 -17.34 13.32
N VAL A 97 -5.76 -16.70 12.19
CA VAL A 97 -5.30 -15.32 12.09
C VAL A 97 -6.44 -14.47 11.54
N CYS A 98 -6.98 -13.57 12.35
CA CYS A 98 -8.10 -12.69 11.99
C CYS A 98 -7.69 -11.22 11.92
N ASN A 99 -6.58 -10.87 12.55
CA ASN A 99 -6.09 -9.50 12.61
C ASN A 99 -4.56 -9.47 12.79
N ALA A 100 -3.99 -8.26 12.84
CA ALA A 100 -2.54 -8.09 12.90
C ALA A 100 -1.91 -8.67 14.19
N VAL A 101 -2.61 -8.62 15.32
CA VAL A 101 -2.07 -9.12 16.61
C VAL A 101 -2.02 -10.64 16.68
N ASP A 102 -2.82 -11.32 15.87
CA ASP A 102 -2.82 -12.79 15.80
C ASP A 102 -1.67 -13.30 14.90
N LEU A 103 -1.06 -12.41 14.09
CA LEU A 103 -0.06 -12.78 13.11
C LEU A 103 1.35 -12.63 13.69
N HIS A 104 1.89 -13.73 14.17
CA HIS A 104 3.26 -13.81 14.67
C HIS A 104 4.20 -14.33 13.58
N LEU A 105 4.95 -13.42 12.97
CA LEU A 105 5.92 -13.75 11.93
C LEU A 105 7.33 -13.85 12.50
N ILE A 106 8.05 -14.88 12.09
CA ILE A 106 9.47 -15.05 12.40
C ILE A 106 10.24 -15.14 11.09
N MET A 107 11.28 -14.34 10.95
CA MET A 107 12.21 -14.46 9.83
C MET A 107 13.46 -15.20 10.25
N THR A 108 14.01 -15.99 9.30
CA THR A 108 15.29 -16.67 9.45
C THR A 108 16.15 -16.44 8.21
N HIS A 109 17.45 -16.26 8.40
CA HIS A 109 18.43 -16.16 7.33
C HIS A 109 19.06 -17.53 7.04
N ARG A 110 19.41 -17.78 5.78
CA ARG A 110 20.21 -18.96 5.39
C ARG A 110 21.55 -18.94 6.10
N GLY A 111 21.90 -20.05 6.73
CA GLY A 111 23.17 -20.17 7.45
C GLY A 111 23.04 -20.18 8.96
N GLY A 112 21.84 -20.29 9.52
CA GLY A 112 21.65 -20.49 10.95
C GLY A 112 21.75 -19.19 11.76
N GLY A 113 21.44 -18.06 11.16
CA GLY A 113 21.35 -16.77 11.86
C GLY A 113 20.23 -16.73 12.88
N SER A 114 20.27 -15.73 13.74
CA SER A 114 19.27 -15.52 14.79
C SER A 114 17.85 -15.38 14.19
N ARG A 115 16.91 -16.07 14.80
CA ARG A 115 15.48 -15.86 14.51
C ARG A 115 15.08 -14.48 15.01
N ARG A 116 14.36 -13.75 14.15
CA ARG A 116 13.84 -12.43 14.50
C ARG A 116 12.34 -12.40 14.31
N GLY A 117 11.62 -12.05 15.36
CA GLY A 117 10.19 -11.78 15.31
C GLY A 117 9.90 -10.48 14.54
N LEU A 118 8.84 -10.48 13.74
CA LEU A 118 8.34 -9.32 13.03
C LEU A 118 7.04 -8.87 13.69
N ILE A 119 6.96 -7.60 14.06
CA ILE A 119 5.74 -7.03 14.63
C ILE A 119 4.88 -6.50 13.49
N VAL A 120 3.69 -7.05 13.33
CA VAL A 120 2.72 -6.63 12.31
C VAL A 120 1.84 -5.53 12.89
N ARG A 121 1.77 -4.39 12.20
CA ARG A 121 0.92 -3.24 12.56
C ARG A 121 -0.48 -3.40 11.99
N SER A 122 -0.60 -3.85 10.75
CA SER A 122 -1.88 -4.03 10.09
C SER A 122 -1.86 -5.24 9.18
N LEU A 123 -3.02 -5.86 9.04
CA LEU A 123 -3.26 -7.01 8.17
C LEU A 123 -4.56 -6.74 7.39
N THR A 124 -4.48 -6.72 6.07
CA THR A 124 -5.61 -6.41 5.19
C THR A 124 -5.70 -7.44 4.08
N LYS A 125 -6.87 -8.04 3.88
CA LYS A 125 -7.12 -8.86 2.71
C LYS A 125 -7.26 -7.97 1.47
N LEU A 126 -6.51 -8.27 0.42
CA LEU A 126 -6.56 -7.53 -0.83
C LEU A 126 -7.73 -7.97 -1.70
N THR A 127 -8.30 -7.02 -2.44
CA THR A 127 -9.28 -7.32 -3.48
C THR A 127 -8.60 -7.92 -4.72
N PRO A 128 -9.35 -8.59 -5.61
CA PRO A 128 -8.79 -9.12 -6.85
C PRO A 128 -8.10 -8.04 -7.70
N GLU A 129 -8.62 -6.83 -7.71
CA GLU A 129 -8.07 -5.68 -8.45
C GLU A 129 -6.74 -5.24 -7.85
N GLU A 130 -6.65 -5.17 -6.52
CA GLU A 130 -5.42 -4.84 -5.80
C GLU A 130 -4.35 -5.92 -6.01
N ILE A 131 -4.74 -7.20 -5.99
CA ILE A 131 -3.85 -8.32 -6.29
C ILE A 131 -3.32 -8.22 -7.73
N ALA A 132 -4.18 -7.90 -8.68
CA ALA A 132 -3.79 -7.71 -10.08
C ALA A 132 -2.81 -6.55 -10.26
N ALA A 133 -2.93 -5.51 -9.45
CA ALA A 133 -2.06 -4.34 -9.46
C ALA A 133 -0.65 -4.61 -8.88
N ILE A 134 -0.47 -5.71 -8.11
CA ILE A 134 0.86 -6.08 -7.60
C ILE A 134 1.79 -6.40 -8.77
N PRO A 135 2.97 -5.75 -8.89
CA PRO A 135 3.95 -6.09 -9.89
C PRO A 135 4.31 -7.58 -9.84
N LYS A 136 4.43 -8.24 -10.99
CA LYS A 136 4.64 -9.70 -11.08
C LYS A 136 5.79 -10.21 -10.20
N LYS A 137 6.89 -9.44 -10.09
CA LYS A 137 8.05 -9.81 -9.26
C LYS A 137 7.79 -9.84 -7.76
N TYR A 138 6.69 -9.23 -7.32
CA TYR A 138 6.30 -9.17 -5.91
C TYR A 138 4.99 -9.90 -5.63
N ARG A 139 4.44 -10.63 -6.61
CA ARG A 139 3.32 -11.51 -6.32
C ARG A 139 3.81 -12.70 -5.54
N PRO A 140 3.21 -12.99 -4.37
CA PRO A 140 3.58 -14.18 -3.64
C PRO A 140 3.21 -15.43 -4.46
N SER A 141 4.07 -16.44 -4.45
CA SER A 141 3.81 -17.74 -5.07
C SER A 141 2.99 -18.61 -4.12
N TYR A 142 2.10 -19.40 -4.70
CA TYR A 142 1.31 -20.41 -3.98
C TYR A 142 2.04 -21.74 -3.98
#